data_3eaff4802085f0e8a0802b73b5b44f17
#
_entry.id   3eaff4802085f0e8a0802b73b5b44f17
#
_cell.length_a   1.000
_cell.length_b   1.000
_cell.length_c   1.000
_cell.angle_alpha   90.00
_cell.angle_beta   90.00
_cell.angle_gamma   90.00
#
_symmetry.space_group_name_H-M   'P 1'
#
loop_
_entity.id
_entity.type
_entity.pdbx_description
1 polymer ?
#
loop_
_entity_poly.entity_id
_entity_poly.type
_entity_poly.pdbx_seq_one_letter_code
_entity_poly.pdbx_strand_id
1 'polypeptide(L)'
;MPRLPIPDQAEHGALATPYAHVTAPLRRLVDRYGTEVCLAHCAGVPVPEWVHAALPTLGEAITAGVRTGAAVDRECVDAVETAVLAPHVGNLFDGVGLDDRTVQLADPAVVASCSGAVKVGERQQVRLISADAAGARFAVA
;
A
#
# COMPACT_ATOMS: atom_id res chain seq x y z
N MET A 1 18.86 14.99 -27.52
CA MET A 1 17.95 14.84 -26.33
C MET A 1 18.76 14.28 -25.19
N PRO A 2 18.72 14.87 -23.99
CA PRO A 2 19.36 14.25 -22.84
C PRO A 2 18.67 12.92 -22.54
N ARG A 3 19.43 11.83 -22.50
CA ARG A 3 18.94 10.56 -21.98
C ARG A 3 18.78 10.70 -20.48
N LEU A 4 17.59 10.38 -19.96
CA LEU A 4 17.44 10.18 -18.52
C LEU A 4 18.38 9.04 -18.10
N PRO A 5 19.13 9.18 -17.01
CA PRO A 5 20.02 8.13 -16.55
C PRO A 5 19.21 6.87 -16.25
N ILE A 6 19.67 5.73 -16.75
CA ILE A 6 19.12 4.42 -16.38
C ILE A 6 19.54 4.19 -14.92
N PRO A 7 18.62 3.85 -14.02
CA PRO A 7 18.98 3.52 -12.64
C PRO A 7 19.98 2.37 -12.59
N ASP A 8 20.92 2.39 -11.65
CA ASP A 8 21.95 1.36 -11.47
C ASP A 8 21.35 -0.06 -11.24
N GLN A 9 20.08 -0.15 -10.85
CA GLN A 9 19.34 -1.40 -10.63
C GLN A 9 18.17 -1.58 -11.60
N ALA A 10 18.32 -1.16 -12.84
CA ALA A 10 17.27 -1.29 -13.86
C ALA A 10 17.18 -2.70 -14.45
N GLU A 11 18.10 -3.60 -14.17
CA GLU A 11 18.12 -4.95 -14.70
C GLU A 11 17.12 -5.85 -13.99
N HIS A 12 16.32 -6.56 -14.78
CA HIS A 12 15.43 -7.60 -14.27
C HIS A 12 16.22 -8.88 -14.02
N GLY A 13 16.17 -9.41 -12.79
CA GLY A 13 17.02 -10.53 -12.36
C GLY A 13 16.94 -11.79 -13.25
N ALA A 14 15.78 -12.08 -13.84
CA ALA A 14 15.62 -13.23 -14.74
C ALA A 14 15.99 -12.94 -16.19
N LEU A 15 16.01 -11.68 -16.62
CA LEU A 15 16.26 -11.30 -18.01
C LEU A 15 17.67 -10.74 -18.23
N ALA A 16 18.37 -10.37 -17.15
CA ALA A 16 19.68 -9.74 -17.16
C ALA A 16 19.78 -8.54 -18.15
N THR A 17 18.69 -7.77 -18.22
CA THR A 17 18.57 -6.60 -19.10
C THR A 17 17.63 -5.57 -18.49
N PRO A 18 17.78 -4.28 -18.79
CA PRO A 18 16.83 -3.26 -18.37
C PRO A 18 15.42 -3.61 -18.79
N TYR A 19 14.49 -3.53 -17.84
CA TYR A 19 13.11 -3.94 -18.04
C TYR A 19 12.14 -2.90 -17.49
N ALA A 20 11.05 -2.67 -18.21
CA ALA A 20 9.93 -1.88 -17.74
C ALA A 20 8.61 -2.59 -18.05
N HIS A 21 7.68 -2.55 -17.10
CA HIS A 21 6.32 -3.00 -17.36
C HIS A 21 5.60 -2.02 -18.28
N VAL A 22 4.87 -2.54 -19.29
CA VAL A 22 4.02 -1.74 -20.18
C VAL A 22 2.66 -2.42 -20.43
N THR A 23 2.28 -3.39 -19.59
CA THR A 23 1.20 -4.34 -19.88
C THR A 23 -0.17 -3.96 -19.32
N ALA A 24 -0.28 -2.88 -18.54
CA ALA A 24 -1.53 -2.51 -17.88
C ALA A 24 -1.82 -1.00 -17.92
N PRO A 25 -1.94 -0.39 -19.12
CA PRO A 25 -2.05 1.07 -19.29
C PRO A 25 -3.33 1.68 -18.71
N LEU A 26 -4.35 0.87 -18.41
CA LEU A 26 -5.59 1.34 -17.80
C LEU A 26 -5.49 1.57 -16.29
N ARG A 27 -4.67 0.77 -15.59
CA ARG A 27 -4.52 0.86 -14.14
C ARG A 27 -3.16 1.36 -13.68
N ARG A 28 -2.17 1.40 -14.55
CA ARG A 28 -0.83 1.95 -14.29
C ARG A 28 -0.51 3.04 -15.29
N LEU A 29 -0.53 4.27 -14.81
CA LEU A 29 -0.32 5.45 -15.64
C LEU A 29 1.02 5.40 -16.40
N VAL A 30 2.10 4.90 -15.76
CA VAL A 30 3.41 4.77 -16.39
C VAL A 30 3.39 3.88 -17.62
N ASP A 31 2.58 2.82 -17.62
CA ASP A 31 2.49 1.88 -18.74
C ASP A 31 1.90 2.53 -19.99
N ARG A 32 0.97 3.49 -19.82
CA ARG A 32 0.44 4.27 -20.93
C ARG A 32 1.53 5.07 -21.61
N TYR A 33 2.35 5.78 -20.85
CA TYR A 33 3.47 6.54 -21.40
C TYR A 33 4.53 5.62 -22.01
N GLY A 34 4.85 4.51 -21.37
CA GLY A 34 5.76 3.49 -21.91
C GLY A 34 5.26 2.91 -23.23
N THR A 35 3.96 2.66 -23.36
CA THR A 35 3.35 2.17 -24.59
C THR A 35 3.48 3.19 -25.74
N GLU A 36 3.26 4.48 -25.47
CA GLU A 36 3.45 5.54 -26.50
C GLU A 36 4.91 5.61 -26.98
N VAL A 37 5.87 5.47 -26.07
CA VAL A 37 7.29 5.39 -26.43
C VAL A 37 7.56 4.18 -27.34
N CYS A 38 7.04 3.00 -26.98
CA CYS A 38 7.18 1.79 -27.80
C CYS A 38 6.55 1.95 -29.18
N LEU A 39 5.34 2.50 -29.26
CA LEU A 39 4.65 2.76 -30.53
C LEU A 39 5.45 3.70 -31.45
N ALA A 40 5.94 4.81 -30.91
CA ALA A 40 6.77 5.77 -31.63
C ALA A 40 8.04 5.09 -32.18
N HIS A 41 8.70 4.29 -31.33
CA HIS A 41 9.91 3.56 -31.71
C HIS A 41 9.63 2.55 -32.82
N CYS A 42 8.58 1.74 -32.71
CA CYS A 42 8.19 0.75 -33.73
C CYS A 42 7.78 1.41 -35.05
N ALA A 43 7.15 2.58 -34.99
CA ALA A 43 6.76 3.34 -36.20
C ALA A 43 7.92 4.14 -36.82
N GLY A 44 9.09 4.20 -36.18
CA GLY A 44 10.22 5.01 -36.61
C GLY A 44 9.96 6.52 -36.57
N VAL A 45 9.04 6.97 -35.70
CA VAL A 45 8.69 8.39 -35.56
C VAL A 45 9.20 8.93 -34.20
N PRO A 46 9.36 10.24 -34.05
CA PRO A 46 9.71 10.84 -32.76
C PRO A 46 8.63 10.55 -31.69
N VAL A 47 9.05 10.34 -30.45
CA VAL A 47 8.13 10.24 -29.31
C VAL A 47 7.37 11.56 -29.19
N PRO A 48 6.04 11.54 -28.99
CA PRO A 48 5.24 12.75 -28.85
C PRO A 48 5.73 13.67 -27.72
N GLU A 49 5.71 14.98 -27.96
CA GLU A 49 6.22 15.98 -27.01
C GLU A 49 5.51 15.92 -25.66
N TRP A 50 4.19 15.66 -25.65
CA TRP A 50 3.44 15.53 -24.41
C TRP A 50 3.94 14.39 -23.50
N VAL A 51 4.47 13.31 -24.10
CA VAL A 51 5.08 12.20 -23.35
C VAL A 51 6.36 12.68 -22.66
N HIS A 52 7.23 13.34 -23.43
CA HIS A 52 8.48 13.90 -22.86
C HIS A 52 8.23 14.92 -21.76
N ALA A 53 7.26 15.80 -21.94
CA ALA A 53 6.91 16.82 -20.97
C ALA A 53 6.36 16.23 -19.67
N ALA A 54 5.65 15.10 -19.73
CA ALA A 54 5.06 14.45 -18.55
C ALA A 54 6.04 13.57 -17.75
N LEU A 55 7.02 12.95 -18.38
CA LEU A 55 7.92 11.98 -17.74
C LEU A 55 8.55 12.48 -16.43
N PRO A 56 9.04 13.75 -16.31
CA PRO A 56 9.65 14.22 -15.07
C PRO A 56 8.71 14.26 -13.86
N THR A 57 7.40 14.46 -14.08
CA THR A 57 6.40 14.60 -13.01
C THR A 57 5.61 13.33 -12.76
N LEU A 58 5.77 12.33 -13.63
CA LEU A 58 4.99 11.10 -13.59
C LEU A 58 5.18 10.32 -12.28
N GLY A 59 6.41 10.29 -11.75
CA GLY A 59 6.72 9.61 -10.49
C GLY A 59 5.94 10.17 -9.30
N GLU A 60 5.81 11.48 -9.20
CA GLU A 60 5.02 12.13 -8.14
C GLU A 60 3.54 11.83 -8.28
N ALA A 61 2.99 11.92 -9.49
CA ALA A 61 1.58 11.62 -9.77
C ALA A 61 1.22 10.16 -9.42
N ILE A 62 2.09 9.21 -9.77
CA ILE A 62 1.90 7.79 -9.44
C ILE A 62 1.97 7.59 -7.92
N THR A 63 2.95 8.19 -7.25
CA THR A 63 3.11 8.07 -5.80
C THR A 63 1.89 8.64 -5.06
N ALA A 64 1.38 9.79 -5.49
CA ALA A 64 0.17 10.38 -4.93
C ALA A 64 -1.05 9.46 -5.11
N GLY A 65 -1.24 8.91 -6.31
CA GLY A 65 -2.32 7.96 -6.60
C GLY A 65 -2.25 6.69 -5.76
N VAL A 66 -1.06 6.11 -5.60
CA VAL A 66 -0.85 4.92 -4.75
C VAL A 66 -1.18 5.22 -3.29
N ARG A 67 -0.75 6.38 -2.76
CA ARG A 67 -1.07 6.78 -1.38
C ARG A 67 -2.57 6.95 -1.16
N THR A 68 -3.25 7.60 -2.11
CA THR A 68 -4.71 7.78 -2.03
C THR A 68 -5.44 6.44 -2.06
N GLY A 69 -5.07 5.54 -2.98
CA GLY A 69 -5.64 4.19 -3.05
C GLY A 69 -5.45 3.41 -1.75
N ALA A 70 -4.22 3.40 -1.22
CA ALA A 70 -3.91 2.72 0.04
C ALA A 70 -4.65 3.32 1.26
N ALA A 71 -4.93 4.62 1.25
CA ALA A 71 -5.72 5.26 2.30
C ALA A 71 -7.18 4.80 2.24
N VAL A 72 -7.79 4.81 1.04
CA VAL A 72 -9.16 4.34 0.85
C VAL A 72 -9.32 2.87 1.23
N ASP A 73 -8.41 2.00 0.78
CA ASP A 73 -8.43 0.58 1.13
C ASP A 73 -8.38 0.38 2.65
N ARG A 74 -7.52 1.13 3.34
CA ARG A 74 -7.42 1.06 4.80
C ARG A 74 -8.70 1.53 5.48
N GLU A 75 -9.25 2.67 5.09
CA GLU A 75 -10.50 3.19 5.64
C GLU A 75 -11.67 2.22 5.46
N CYS A 76 -11.74 1.52 4.32
CA CYS A 76 -12.75 0.49 4.08
C CYS A 76 -12.57 -0.70 5.03
N VAL A 77 -11.34 -1.18 5.22
CA VAL A 77 -11.05 -2.29 6.16
C VAL A 77 -11.36 -1.87 7.57
N ASP A 78 -10.88 -0.71 8.02
CA ASP A 78 -11.12 -0.16 9.36
C ASP A 78 -12.62 -0.02 9.66
N ALA A 79 -13.41 0.40 8.69
CA ALA A 79 -14.87 0.51 8.84
C ALA A 79 -15.54 -0.85 9.07
N VAL A 80 -15.12 -1.88 8.33
CA VAL A 80 -15.65 -3.25 8.51
C VAL A 80 -15.22 -3.83 9.86
N GLU A 81 -13.93 -3.71 10.20
CA GLU A 81 -13.39 -4.18 11.46
C GLU A 81 -14.08 -3.51 12.66
N THR A 82 -14.30 -2.21 12.58
CA THR A 82 -15.05 -1.44 13.60
C THR A 82 -16.48 -1.95 13.72
N ALA A 83 -17.19 -2.16 12.60
CA ALA A 83 -18.57 -2.66 12.64
C ALA A 83 -18.67 -4.05 13.26
N VAL A 84 -17.71 -4.93 12.99
CA VAL A 84 -17.63 -6.28 13.58
C VAL A 84 -17.34 -6.22 15.07
N LEU A 85 -16.45 -5.32 15.50
CA LEU A 85 -15.99 -5.23 16.88
C LEU A 85 -16.91 -4.40 17.80
N ALA A 86 -17.66 -3.45 17.25
CA ALA A 86 -18.50 -2.53 18.05
C ALA A 86 -19.44 -3.21 19.07
N PRO A 87 -20.11 -4.35 18.74
CA PRO A 87 -20.96 -5.05 19.71
C PRO A 87 -20.18 -5.71 20.86
N HIS A 88 -18.85 -5.78 20.76
CA HIS A 88 -17.98 -6.52 21.67
C HIS A 88 -17.11 -5.63 22.55
N VAL A 89 -17.40 -4.33 22.61
CA VAL A 89 -16.66 -3.40 23.49
C VAL A 89 -16.76 -3.89 24.93
N GLY A 90 -15.61 -3.95 25.62
CA GLY A 90 -15.44 -4.49 26.96
C GLY A 90 -15.03 -5.97 27.01
N ASN A 91 -15.19 -6.72 25.93
CA ASN A 91 -14.82 -8.13 25.85
C ASN A 91 -13.29 -8.33 25.79
N LEU A 92 -12.86 -9.53 26.17
CA LEU A 92 -11.47 -10.00 26.05
C LEU A 92 -11.30 -10.77 24.76
N PHE A 93 -10.15 -10.59 24.13
CA PHE A 93 -9.72 -11.27 22.94
C PHE A 93 -8.32 -11.83 23.11
N ASP A 94 -8.04 -12.94 22.43
CA ASP A 94 -6.70 -13.47 22.30
C ASP A 94 -5.98 -12.79 21.12
N GLY A 95 -4.82 -12.24 21.39
CA GLY A 95 -4.03 -11.54 20.38
C GLY A 95 -2.53 -11.81 20.53
N VAL A 96 -1.79 -11.50 19.48
CA VAL A 96 -0.32 -11.54 19.45
C VAL A 96 0.20 -10.13 19.28
N GLY A 97 1.15 -9.70 20.11
CA GLY A 97 1.83 -8.42 19.95
C GLY A 97 2.67 -8.39 18.69
N LEU A 98 2.42 -7.44 17.78
CA LEU A 98 3.23 -7.22 16.59
C LEU A 98 4.38 -6.26 16.86
N ASP A 99 4.11 -5.25 17.65
CA ASP A 99 5.07 -4.26 18.16
C ASP A 99 4.63 -3.79 19.57
N ASP A 100 5.24 -2.72 20.09
CA ASP A 100 4.96 -2.17 21.42
C ASP A 100 3.57 -1.51 21.57
N ARG A 101 2.84 -1.34 20.47
CA ARG A 101 1.55 -0.63 20.40
C ARG A 101 0.49 -1.30 19.56
N THR A 102 0.81 -2.43 18.93
CA THR A 102 -0.06 -3.07 17.95
C THR A 102 -0.24 -4.54 18.30
N VAL A 103 -1.47 -5.01 18.24
CA VAL A 103 -1.83 -6.42 18.39
C VAL A 103 -2.59 -6.92 17.19
N GLN A 104 -2.38 -8.19 16.86
CA GLN A 104 -3.19 -8.93 15.92
C GLN A 104 -4.07 -9.91 16.68
N LEU A 105 -5.38 -9.79 16.52
CA LEU A 105 -6.33 -10.74 17.08
C LEU A 105 -6.34 -12.04 16.28
N ALA A 106 -6.68 -13.14 16.96
CA ALA A 106 -6.84 -14.44 16.31
C ALA A 106 -8.21 -14.56 15.62
N ASP A 107 -9.27 -14.08 16.31
CA ASP A 107 -10.65 -14.10 15.82
C ASP A 107 -11.46 -12.95 16.46
N PRO A 108 -12.02 -12.05 15.65
CA PRO A 108 -11.80 -11.85 14.22
C PRO A 108 -10.34 -11.47 13.92
N ALA A 109 -9.88 -11.72 12.69
CA ALA A 109 -8.51 -11.42 12.27
C ALA A 109 -8.35 -9.90 12.03
N VAL A 110 -8.09 -9.14 13.10
CA VAL A 110 -7.97 -7.67 13.12
C VAL A 110 -6.59 -7.28 13.64
N VAL A 111 -6.00 -6.26 13.02
CA VAL A 111 -4.79 -5.60 13.52
C VAL A 111 -5.15 -4.23 14.03
N ALA A 112 -4.96 -4.00 15.32
CA ALA A 112 -5.39 -2.75 15.96
C ALA A 112 -4.39 -2.23 17.00
N SER A 113 -4.57 -0.95 17.34
CA SER A 113 -3.77 -0.31 18.40
C SER A 113 -4.06 -0.90 19.76
N CYS A 114 -3.02 -1.10 20.55
CA CYS A 114 -3.11 -1.60 21.91
C CYS A 114 -2.28 -0.75 22.87
N SER A 115 -2.87 -0.40 24.00
CA SER A 115 -2.20 0.30 25.10
C SER A 115 -1.78 -0.70 26.20
N GLY A 116 -0.77 -0.32 26.98
CA GLY A 116 -0.22 -1.15 28.05
C GLY A 116 1.11 -1.80 27.64
N ALA A 117 1.55 -2.77 28.42
CA ALA A 117 2.83 -3.46 28.20
C ALA A 117 2.66 -4.62 27.20
N VAL A 118 2.57 -4.26 25.91
CA VAL A 118 2.44 -5.25 24.83
C VAL A 118 3.72 -6.08 24.72
N LYS A 119 3.59 -7.41 24.77
CA LYS A 119 4.70 -8.34 24.60
C LYS A 119 4.78 -8.78 23.14
N VAL A 120 5.82 -8.34 22.47
CA VAL A 120 6.02 -8.61 21.04
C VAL A 120 6.29 -10.11 20.81
N GLY A 121 5.56 -10.70 19.86
CA GLY A 121 5.68 -12.12 19.49
C GLY A 121 4.98 -13.09 20.46
N GLU A 122 4.44 -12.61 21.58
CA GLU A 122 3.74 -13.46 22.56
C GLU A 122 2.22 -13.36 22.42
N ARG A 123 1.54 -14.46 22.73
CA ARG A 123 0.08 -14.49 22.90
C ARG A 123 -0.28 -13.84 24.23
N GLN A 124 -1.27 -12.96 24.21
CA GLN A 124 -1.75 -12.25 25.39
C GLN A 124 -3.23 -11.94 25.26
N GLN A 125 -3.90 -11.75 26.39
CA GLN A 125 -5.27 -11.28 26.40
C GLN A 125 -5.31 -9.76 26.36
N VAL A 126 -6.17 -9.23 25.48
CA VAL A 126 -6.40 -7.79 25.33
C VAL A 126 -7.89 -7.49 25.43
N ARG A 127 -8.22 -6.37 26.03
CA ARG A 127 -9.60 -5.89 26.20
C ARG A 127 -9.89 -4.84 25.13
N LEU A 128 -11.01 -4.99 24.43
CA LEU A 128 -11.50 -3.96 23.52
C LEU A 128 -12.04 -2.77 24.30
N ILE A 129 -11.41 -1.62 24.16
CA ILE A 129 -11.76 -0.38 24.87
C ILE A 129 -12.76 0.46 24.08
N SER A 130 -12.54 0.60 22.78
CA SER A 130 -13.46 1.29 21.87
C SER A 130 -13.39 0.73 20.45
N ALA A 131 -14.51 0.84 19.74
CA ALA A 131 -14.62 0.59 18.31
C ALA A 131 -15.55 1.67 17.73
N ASP A 132 -14.98 2.67 17.11
CA ASP A 132 -15.66 3.85 16.58
C ASP A 132 -15.03 4.31 15.25
N ALA A 133 -15.46 5.44 14.72
CA ALA A 133 -14.96 5.97 13.46
C ALA A 133 -13.43 6.24 13.45
N ALA A 134 -12.78 6.25 14.60
CA ALA A 134 -11.32 6.35 14.72
C ALA A 134 -10.63 4.97 14.74
N GLY A 135 -11.39 3.89 14.56
CA GLY A 135 -10.93 2.49 14.58
C GLY A 135 -11.10 1.81 15.92
N ALA A 136 -10.62 0.56 16.01
CA ALA A 136 -10.65 -0.24 17.23
C ALA A 136 -9.40 0.00 18.07
N ARG A 137 -9.59 0.09 19.40
CA ARG A 137 -8.51 0.26 20.36
C ARG A 137 -8.61 -0.76 21.48
N PHE A 138 -7.47 -1.35 21.79
CA PHE A 138 -7.33 -2.35 22.84
C PHE A 138 -6.43 -1.89 23.96
N ALA A 139 -6.51 -2.59 25.09
CA ALA A 139 -5.54 -2.51 26.18
C ALA A 139 -5.16 -3.91 26.63
N VAL A 140 -3.93 -4.10 27.07
CA VAL A 140 -3.50 -5.36 27.70
C VAL A 140 -4.35 -5.58 28.94
N ALA A 141 -4.87 -6.79 29.12
CA ALA A 141 -5.75 -7.18 30.22
C ALA A 141 -4.97 -7.44 31.50
#